data_cc665c2438dada0598598e7d69484099
#
_entry.id   cc665c2438dada0598598e7d69484099
#
_cell.length_a   1.000
_cell.length_b   1.000
_cell.length_c   1.000
_cell.angle_alpha   90.00
_cell.angle_beta   90.00
_cell.angle_gamma   90.00
#
_symmetry.space_group_name_H-M   'P 1'
#
loop_
_entity.id
_entity.type
_entity.pdbx_description
1 polymer ?
#
loop_
_entity_poly.entity_id
_entity_poly.type
_entity_poly.pdbx_seq_one_letter_code
_entity_poly.pdbx_strand_id
1 'polypeptide(L)'
;MDKATIDEIIQYLKDHLIQSGLNVDSIALFGSALTGEMHQDSDIDLIIISSDFRNKDIFERTQMTMKPEIATLKKYKVSMDILNLSPEEYADSIVKRYYDSKIVA
;
A
#
# COMPACT_ATOMS: atom_id res chain seq x y z
N MET A 1 -8.55 12.48 -8.44
CA MET A 1 -7.74 11.43 -9.10
C MET A 1 -8.66 10.30 -9.49
N ASP A 2 -8.59 9.86 -10.72
CA ASP A 2 -9.51 8.82 -11.18
C ASP A 2 -8.99 7.41 -10.85
N LYS A 3 -9.85 6.41 -11.04
CA LYS A 3 -9.52 5.03 -10.72
C LYS A 3 -8.37 4.50 -11.57
N ALA A 4 -8.33 4.85 -12.85
CA ALA A 4 -7.28 4.38 -13.75
C ALA A 4 -5.90 4.87 -13.31
N THR A 5 -5.80 6.13 -12.87
CA THR A 5 -4.56 6.70 -12.35
C THR A 5 -4.16 6.02 -11.04
N ILE A 6 -5.11 5.77 -10.14
CA ILE A 6 -4.83 5.06 -8.88
C ILE A 6 -4.32 3.66 -9.17
N ASP A 7 -4.94 2.93 -10.09
CA ASP A 7 -4.51 1.58 -10.46
C ASP A 7 -3.10 1.59 -11.04
N GLU A 8 -2.76 2.59 -11.84
CA GLU A 8 -1.40 2.73 -12.41
C GLU A 8 -0.38 2.97 -11.32
N ILE A 9 -0.69 3.85 -10.35
CA ILE A 9 0.21 4.14 -9.23
C ILE A 9 0.46 2.88 -8.39
N ILE A 10 -0.59 2.15 -8.10
CA ILE A 10 -0.49 0.91 -7.30
C ILE A 10 0.35 -0.13 -8.05
N GLN A 11 0.15 -0.28 -9.34
CA GLN A 11 0.92 -1.25 -10.13
C GLN A 11 2.40 -0.85 -10.20
N TYR A 12 2.69 0.44 -10.35
CA TYR A 12 4.06 0.94 -10.33
C TYR A 12 4.75 0.64 -9.01
N LEU A 13 4.06 0.91 -7.90
CA LEU A 13 4.56 0.61 -6.56
C LEU A 13 4.84 -0.88 -6.41
N LYS A 14 3.88 -1.73 -6.80
CA LYS A 14 4.02 -3.18 -6.68
C LYS A 14 5.22 -3.69 -7.47
N ASP A 15 5.37 -3.23 -8.71
CA ASP A 15 6.48 -3.66 -9.56
C ASP A 15 7.83 -3.30 -8.94
N HIS A 16 7.95 -2.12 -8.37
CA HIS A 16 9.18 -1.67 -7.73
C HIS A 16 9.46 -2.42 -6.43
N LEU A 17 8.41 -2.75 -5.66
CA LEU A 17 8.56 -3.58 -4.46
C LEU A 17 9.10 -4.96 -4.83
N ILE A 18 8.56 -5.58 -5.86
CA ILE A 18 9.01 -6.88 -6.35
C ILE A 18 10.45 -6.80 -6.83
N GLN A 19 10.79 -5.77 -7.59
CA GLN A 19 12.15 -5.57 -8.09
C GLN A 19 13.16 -5.39 -6.96
N SER A 20 12.75 -4.82 -5.85
CA SER A 20 13.61 -4.63 -4.68
C SER A 20 13.79 -5.91 -3.86
N GLY A 21 13.10 -6.99 -4.22
CA GLY A 21 13.24 -8.28 -3.57
C GLY A 21 12.15 -8.62 -2.57
N LEU A 22 11.13 -7.77 -2.44
CA LEU A 22 10.01 -8.05 -1.53
C LEU A 22 9.02 -9.02 -2.17
N ASN A 23 8.60 -10.02 -1.40
CA ASN A 23 7.52 -10.91 -1.78
C ASN A 23 6.19 -10.22 -1.47
N VAL A 24 5.55 -9.64 -2.46
CA VAL A 24 4.26 -8.95 -2.28
C VAL A 24 3.14 -9.95 -2.44
N ASP A 25 2.51 -10.32 -1.33
CA ASP A 25 1.36 -11.22 -1.36
C ASP A 25 0.15 -10.52 -1.97
N SER A 26 -0.11 -9.28 -1.53
CA SER A 26 -1.16 -8.46 -2.11
C SER A 26 -1.02 -7.00 -1.64
N ILE A 27 -1.77 -6.11 -2.30
CA ILE A 27 -1.93 -4.72 -1.87
C ILE A 27 -3.42 -4.46 -1.73
N ALA A 28 -3.81 -3.88 -0.61
CA ALA A 28 -5.19 -3.49 -0.35
C ALA A 28 -5.33 -1.98 -0.37
N LEU A 29 -6.48 -1.51 -0.84
CA LEU A 29 -6.85 -0.11 -0.88
C LEU A 29 -7.91 0.13 0.19
N PHE A 30 -7.80 1.23 0.93
CA PHE A 30 -8.82 1.61 1.90
C PHE A 30 -8.99 3.14 1.93
N GLY A 31 -9.88 3.64 2.79
CA GLY A 31 -10.10 5.07 2.94
C GLY A 31 -10.80 5.73 1.76
N SER A 32 -10.50 7.01 1.52
CA SER A 32 -11.21 7.83 0.55
C SER A 32 -11.04 7.37 -0.89
N ALA A 33 -9.89 6.78 -1.22
CA ALA A 33 -9.66 6.25 -2.56
C ALA A 33 -10.59 5.08 -2.89
N LEU A 34 -10.95 4.28 -1.88
CA LEU A 34 -11.87 3.17 -2.07
C LEU A 34 -13.32 3.64 -2.23
N THR A 35 -13.72 4.67 -1.49
CA THR A 35 -15.09 5.17 -1.51
C THR A 35 -15.36 6.18 -2.62
N GLY A 36 -14.34 6.62 -3.33
CA GLY A 36 -14.48 7.65 -4.36
C GLY A 36 -14.57 9.07 -3.84
N GLU A 37 -14.31 9.27 -2.57
CA GLU A 37 -14.37 10.59 -1.93
C GLU A 37 -13.03 11.33 -1.96
N MET A 38 -12.10 10.90 -2.80
CA MET A 38 -10.77 11.50 -2.89
C MET A 38 -10.83 12.93 -3.42
N HIS A 39 -10.13 13.80 -2.71
CA HIS A 39 -9.83 15.16 -3.15
C HIS A 39 -8.40 15.23 -3.72
N GLN A 40 -8.08 16.34 -4.36
CA GLN A 40 -6.76 16.53 -4.96
C GLN A 40 -5.62 16.36 -3.95
N ASP A 41 -5.84 16.76 -2.70
CA ASP A 41 -4.83 16.71 -1.65
C ASP A 41 -4.96 15.48 -0.75
N SER A 42 -5.82 14.53 -1.09
CA SER A 42 -6.00 13.32 -0.29
C SER A 42 -4.85 12.35 -0.51
N ASP A 43 -4.45 11.68 0.59
CA ASP A 43 -3.49 10.58 0.52
C ASP A 43 -4.16 9.33 -0.02
N ILE A 44 -3.41 8.51 -0.73
CA ILE A 44 -3.88 7.16 -1.09
C ILE A 44 -3.54 6.24 0.07
N ASP A 45 -4.55 5.66 0.69
CA ASP A 45 -4.39 4.76 1.83
C ASP A 45 -4.24 3.33 1.35
N LEU A 46 -3.06 2.75 1.58
CA LEU A 46 -2.71 1.43 1.10
C LEU A 46 -2.21 0.53 2.22
N ILE A 47 -2.42 -0.76 2.06
CA ILE A 47 -1.80 -1.79 2.90
C ILE A 47 -0.97 -2.67 1.99
N ILE A 48 0.33 -2.77 2.27
CA ILE A 48 1.20 -3.75 1.62
C ILE A 48 1.19 -5.00 2.49
N ILE A 49 0.78 -6.11 1.92
CA ILE A 49 0.68 -7.38 2.62
C ILE A 49 1.80 -8.27 2.12
N SER A 50 2.69 -8.66 3.04
CA SER A 50 3.83 -9.49 2.68
C SER A 50 4.18 -10.45 3.81
N SER A 51 4.40 -11.71 3.44
CA SER A 51 4.92 -12.70 4.37
C SER A 51 6.33 -12.35 4.86
N ASP A 52 7.07 -11.52 4.12
CA ASP A 52 8.40 -11.07 4.51
C ASP A 52 8.38 -10.15 5.72
N PHE A 53 7.22 -9.62 6.08
CA PHE A 53 7.07 -8.74 7.26
C PHE A 53 6.96 -9.52 8.58
N ARG A 54 6.82 -10.84 8.51
CA ARG A 54 6.78 -11.66 9.72
C ARG A 54 8.07 -11.50 10.52
N ASN A 55 7.93 -11.34 11.83
CA ASN A 55 9.07 -11.19 12.75
C ASN A 55 9.93 -9.94 12.48
N LYS A 56 9.36 -8.95 11.81
CA LYS A 56 10.01 -7.66 11.57
C LYS A 56 9.27 -6.57 12.32
N ASP A 57 10.01 -5.64 12.93
CA ASP A 57 9.39 -4.47 13.55
C ASP A 57 9.04 -3.42 12.50
N ILE A 58 8.39 -2.35 12.94
CA ILE A 58 7.93 -1.29 12.05
C ILE A 58 9.08 -0.62 11.29
N PHE A 59 10.23 -0.46 11.94
CA PHE A 59 11.39 0.19 11.32
C PHE A 59 12.00 -0.69 10.23
N GLU A 60 12.13 -1.98 10.50
CA GLU A 60 12.63 -2.94 9.53
C GLU A 60 11.72 -3.00 8.29
N ARG A 61 10.41 -3.03 8.52
CA ARG A 61 9.42 -3.05 7.43
C ARG A 61 9.51 -1.79 6.58
N THR A 62 9.63 -0.63 7.22
CA THR A 62 9.76 0.64 6.51
C THR A 62 11.00 0.66 5.64
N GLN A 63 12.12 0.16 6.13
CA GLN A 63 13.36 0.07 5.34
C GLN A 63 13.20 -0.82 4.11
N MET A 64 12.40 -1.88 4.22
CA MET A 64 12.16 -2.81 3.11
C MET A 64 11.32 -2.20 1.98
N THR A 65 10.53 -1.18 2.27
CA THR A 65 9.59 -0.58 1.30
C THR A 65 9.94 0.86 0.91
N MET A 66 10.95 1.45 1.55
CA MET A 66 11.23 2.89 1.42
C MET A 66 11.58 3.31 -0.01
N LYS A 67 12.50 2.61 -0.67
CA LYS A 67 12.94 3.00 -2.01
C LYS A 67 11.81 2.94 -3.03
N PRO A 68 11.01 1.86 -3.11
CA PRO A 68 9.84 1.83 -3.99
C PRO A 68 8.82 2.92 -3.70
N GLU A 69 8.59 3.24 -2.42
CA GLU A 69 7.65 4.29 -2.05
C GLU A 69 8.14 5.66 -2.50
N ILE A 70 9.42 5.95 -2.30
CA ILE A 70 10.02 7.21 -2.75
C ILE A 70 9.99 7.33 -4.26
N ALA A 71 10.29 6.25 -4.98
CA ALA A 71 10.24 6.25 -6.45
C ALA A 71 8.84 6.56 -6.96
N THR A 72 7.82 5.97 -6.34
CA THR A 72 6.43 6.21 -6.68
C THR A 72 6.02 7.65 -6.40
N LEU A 73 6.39 8.17 -5.23
CA LEU A 73 6.12 9.55 -4.86
C LEU A 73 6.75 10.53 -5.85
N LYS A 74 7.99 10.30 -6.24
CA LYS A 74 8.69 11.17 -7.19
C LYS A 74 8.05 11.15 -8.57
N LYS A 75 7.59 9.99 -9.03
CA LYS A 75 7.00 9.86 -10.36
C LYS A 75 5.62 10.51 -10.43
N TYR A 76 4.77 10.25 -9.46
CA TYR A 76 3.36 10.64 -9.54
C TYR A 76 3.02 11.88 -8.71
N LYS A 77 3.93 12.33 -7.85
CA LYS A 77 3.72 13.51 -7.00
C LYS A 77 2.46 13.39 -6.14
N VAL A 78 2.22 12.18 -5.64
CA VAL A 78 1.04 11.87 -4.82
C VAL A 78 1.49 11.32 -3.47
N SER A 79 0.83 11.76 -2.40
CA SER A 79 1.08 11.25 -1.05
C SER A 79 0.38 9.90 -0.86
N MET A 80 1.06 9.00 -0.17
CA MET A 80 0.52 7.69 0.17
C MET A 80 0.66 7.47 1.66
N ASP A 81 -0.39 6.93 2.28
CA ASP A 81 -0.37 6.48 3.67
C ASP A 81 -0.36 4.96 3.65
N ILE A 82 0.76 4.36 4.03
CA ILE A 82 1.01 2.94 3.81
C ILE A 82 1.20 2.21 5.13
N LEU A 83 0.43 1.13 5.31
CA LEU A 83 0.62 0.16 6.38
C LEU A 83 1.29 -1.08 5.80
N ASN A 84 2.27 -1.61 6.51
CA ASN A 84 2.98 -2.82 6.12
C ASN A 84 2.59 -3.94 7.09
N LEU A 85 1.83 -4.90 6.61
CA LEU A 85 1.28 -5.98 7.44
C LEU A 85 1.63 -7.35 6.87
N SER A 86 1.84 -8.33 7.77
CA SER A 86 1.87 -9.73 7.36
C SER A 86 0.45 -10.19 7.02
N PRO A 87 0.29 -11.31 6.30
CA PRO A 87 -1.04 -11.84 5.99
C PRO A 87 -1.89 -12.08 7.25
N GLU A 88 -1.27 -12.56 8.32
CA GLU A 88 -1.97 -12.83 9.58
C GLU A 88 -2.44 -11.54 10.23
N GLU A 89 -1.58 -10.53 10.25
CA GLU A 89 -1.92 -9.22 10.80
C GLU A 89 -3.05 -8.55 10.01
N TYR A 90 -3.01 -8.66 8.69
CA TYR A 90 -4.10 -8.12 7.87
C TYR A 90 -5.42 -8.79 8.19
N ALA A 91 -5.42 -10.13 8.34
CA ALA A 91 -6.63 -10.89 8.67
C ALA A 91 -7.25 -10.44 9.99
N ASP A 92 -6.42 -10.03 10.95
CA ASP A 92 -6.86 -9.56 12.28
C ASP A 92 -6.93 -8.04 12.40
N SER A 93 -6.61 -7.29 11.33
CA SER A 93 -6.47 -5.85 11.43
C SER A 93 -7.80 -5.15 11.67
N ILE A 94 -7.72 -3.99 12.33
CA ILE A 94 -8.87 -3.10 12.51
C ILE A 94 -9.39 -2.64 11.14
N VAL A 95 -8.49 -2.39 10.18
CA VAL A 95 -8.86 -1.96 8.84
C VAL A 95 -9.78 -2.98 8.17
N LYS A 96 -9.45 -4.28 8.27
CA LYS A 96 -10.29 -5.31 7.69
C LYS A 96 -11.62 -5.47 8.43
N ARG A 97 -11.62 -5.32 9.76
CA ARG A 97 -12.81 -5.57 10.60
C ARG A 97 -13.79 -4.41 10.61
N TYR A 98 -13.28 -3.17 10.65
CA TYR A 98 -14.09 -1.98 10.94
C TYR A 98 -14.10 -0.95 9.81
N TYR A 99 -13.21 -1.09 8.84
CA TYR A 99 -13.16 -0.21 7.69
C TYR A 99 -13.21 -1.04 6.43
N ASP A 100 -13.85 -0.51 5.41
CA ASP A 100 -13.84 -1.18 4.11
C ASP A 100 -12.44 -1.16 3.54
N SER A 101 -12.00 -2.31 3.06
CA SER A 101 -10.75 -2.44 2.32
C SER A 101 -10.96 -3.42 1.19
N LYS A 102 -10.17 -3.26 0.13
CA LYS A 102 -10.28 -4.11 -1.05
C LYS A 102 -8.88 -4.48 -1.54
N ILE A 103 -8.67 -5.77 -1.78
CA ILE A 103 -7.44 -6.23 -2.45
C ILE A 103 -7.50 -5.77 -3.89
N VAL A 104 -6.49 -5.05 -4.34
CA VAL A 104 -6.46 -4.44 -5.68
C VAL A 104 -5.24 -4.88 -6.51
N ALA A 105 -4.29 -5.53 -5.86
CA ALA A 105 -3.12 -6.03 -6.58
C ALA A 105 -2.48 -7.22 -5.90
#